data_70302b402d6741c0e32bddbfb333c6da
#
_entry.id   70302b402d6741c0e32bddbfb333c6da
#
_cell.length_a   1.000
_cell.length_b   1.000
_cell.length_c   1.000
_cell.angle_alpha   90.00
_cell.angle_beta   90.00
_cell.angle_gamma   90.00
#
_symmetry.space_group_name_H-M   'P 1'
#
loop_
_entity.id
_entity.type
_entity.pdbx_description
1 polymer ?
#
loop_
_entity_poly.entity_id
_entity_poly.type
_entity_poly.pdbx_seq_one_letter_code
_entity_poly.pdbx_strand_id
1 'polypeptide(L)'
;MVLGCFALSLLPAITACSGDELPQPIKKPRTMLTLTTDWTGVDKGEKPNSYVVNINENQYTVENGDNVYELKTNESYAISSYTFAENITITDSIAKVGTSKTEVSSPTAINGLPGTLYGTYSRIDNLEGATSSLSLKMKQLTHDLNVTISNDVSVNSGYAVLNGVASSVNLKTGESSGSEDAVTEVRIATNAKGEQEITVPFRLLGLDKSATHTLTIYLSLADGTSKTIVTDLSSYLSNFGQTTAPLNIASGVALSSIISGVNNWQVVNAGTIKL
;
A
#
# COMPACT_ATOMS: atom_id res chain seq x y z
N MET A 1 -0.78 -54.38 -95.70
CA MET A 1 -1.99 -53.63 -95.82
C MET A 1 -2.60 -53.52 -94.38
N VAL A 2 -2.28 -52.55 -93.63
CA VAL A 2 -2.99 -52.13 -92.40
C VAL A 2 -2.66 -50.66 -92.10
N LEU A 3 -3.66 -49.82 -92.08
CA LEU A 3 -3.66 -48.44 -91.80
C LEU A 3 -3.27 -48.15 -90.36
N GLY A 4 -2.34 -47.21 -90.13
CA GLY A 4 -2.07 -46.68 -88.78
C GLY A 4 -2.80 -45.36 -88.60
N CYS A 5 -3.68 -45.36 -87.60
CA CYS A 5 -4.31 -44.13 -87.09
C CYS A 5 -3.35 -43.35 -86.12
N PHE A 6 -3.00 -42.17 -86.51
CA PHE A 6 -2.33 -41.20 -85.62
C PHE A 6 -3.44 -40.54 -84.74
N ALA A 7 -3.39 -40.79 -83.46
CA ALA A 7 -4.21 -40.10 -82.49
C ALA A 7 -3.39 -38.89 -81.97
N LEU A 8 -3.85 -37.71 -82.28
CA LEU A 8 -3.30 -36.39 -81.77
C LEU A 8 -3.88 -36.12 -80.37
N SER A 9 -3.09 -36.32 -79.34
CA SER A 9 -3.50 -36.03 -77.98
C SER A 9 -3.34 -34.54 -77.70
N LEU A 10 -4.44 -33.79 -77.63
CA LEU A 10 -4.45 -32.44 -77.02
C LEU A 10 -4.20 -32.55 -75.53
N LEU A 11 -3.10 -32.01 -75.04
CA LEU A 11 -2.91 -31.73 -73.64
C LEU A 11 -3.65 -30.43 -73.26
N PRO A 12 -4.53 -30.43 -72.27
CA PRO A 12 -5.04 -29.18 -71.72
C PRO A 12 -3.95 -28.48 -70.91
N ALA A 13 -3.66 -27.23 -71.30
CA ALA A 13 -2.83 -26.33 -70.49
C ALA A 13 -3.59 -26.04 -69.19
N ILE A 14 -3.09 -26.59 -68.07
CA ILE A 14 -3.54 -26.22 -66.74
C ILE A 14 -2.94 -24.86 -66.46
N THR A 15 -3.69 -23.79 -66.65
CA THR A 15 -3.37 -22.46 -66.09
C THR A 15 -3.40 -22.61 -64.56
N ALA A 16 -2.21 -22.65 -63.94
CA ALA A 16 -2.09 -22.52 -62.50
C ALA A 16 -2.66 -21.16 -62.13
N CYS A 17 -3.82 -21.17 -61.48
CA CYS A 17 -4.31 -20.04 -60.71
C CYS A 17 -3.21 -19.69 -59.71
N SER A 18 -2.62 -18.50 -59.84
CA SER A 18 -1.81 -17.90 -58.79
C SER A 18 -2.67 -17.90 -57.53
N GLY A 19 -2.25 -18.69 -56.53
CA GLY A 19 -2.96 -18.72 -55.25
C GLY A 19 -3.04 -17.31 -54.69
N ASP A 20 -4.26 -16.87 -54.45
CA ASP A 20 -4.49 -15.70 -53.57
C ASP A 20 -3.73 -15.97 -52.27
N GLU A 21 -2.59 -15.30 -52.08
CA GLU A 21 -1.97 -15.24 -50.77
C GLU A 21 -3.01 -14.69 -49.82
N LEU A 22 -3.43 -15.51 -48.86
CA LEU A 22 -4.32 -15.07 -47.78
C LEU A 22 -3.70 -13.80 -47.18
N PRO A 23 -4.49 -12.73 -47.02
CA PRO A 23 -3.98 -11.48 -46.48
C PRO A 23 -3.32 -11.77 -45.14
N GLN A 24 -2.01 -11.55 -45.07
CA GLN A 24 -1.26 -11.72 -43.83
C GLN A 24 -1.92 -10.84 -42.75
N PRO A 25 -2.17 -11.36 -41.54
CA PRO A 25 -2.76 -10.57 -40.48
C PRO A 25 -1.88 -9.34 -40.24
N ILE A 26 -2.45 -8.15 -40.40
CA ILE A 26 -1.77 -6.88 -40.18
C ILE A 26 -1.33 -6.88 -38.71
N LYS A 27 -0.02 -7.07 -38.48
CA LYS A 27 0.55 -6.95 -37.13
C LYS A 27 0.35 -5.52 -36.68
N LYS A 28 -0.49 -5.32 -35.66
CA LYS A 28 -0.64 -4.01 -35.04
C LYS A 28 0.73 -3.51 -34.57
N PRO A 29 1.11 -2.25 -34.81
CA PRO A 29 2.36 -1.73 -34.38
C PRO A 29 2.54 -1.85 -32.86
N ARG A 30 3.76 -2.03 -32.40
CA ARG A 30 4.12 -2.21 -31.01
C ARG A 30 5.08 -1.12 -30.56
N THR A 31 4.95 -0.75 -29.29
CA THR A 31 5.84 0.20 -28.61
C THR A 31 6.57 -0.54 -27.50
N MET A 32 7.87 -0.32 -27.38
CA MET A 32 8.67 -0.76 -26.23
C MET A 32 8.56 0.31 -25.15
N LEU A 33 7.78 0.02 -24.10
CA LEU A 33 7.64 0.90 -22.95
C LEU A 33 8.65 0.52 -21.87
N THR A 34 9.56 1.44 -21.53
CA THR A 34 10.47 1.31 -20.40
C THR A 34 9.83 1.94 -19.16
N LEU A 35 9.59 1.15 -18.13
CA LEU A 35 9.11 1.61 -16.82
C LEU A 35 10.27 1.64 -15.83
N THR A 36 10.44 2.78 -15.17
CA THR A 36 11.35 2.94 -14.01
C THR A 36 10.56 3.35 -12.79
N THR A 37 11.08 3.10 -11.59
CA THR A 37 10.48 3.58 -10.34
C THR A 37 11.37 4.64 -9.71
N ASP A 38 10.77 5.79 -9.40
CA ASP A 38 11.39 6.88 -8.65
C ASP A 38 11.02 6.76 -7.16
N TRP A 39 12.03 6.55 -6.32
CA TRP A 39 11.90 6.39 -4.87
C TRP A 39 12.35 7.62 -4.10
N THR A 40 12.52 8.77 -4.73
CA THR A 40 13.02 10.00 -4.08
C THR A 40 12.12 10.55 -2.99
N GLY A 41 10.84 10.15 -2.96
CA GLY A 41 9.88 10.53 -1.92
C GLY A 41 9.71 9.51 -0.79
N VAL A 42 10.56 8.49 -0.75
CA VAL A 42 10.50 7.38 0.23
C VAL A 42 11.72 7.47 1.14
N ASP A 43 11.53 7.20 2.43
CA ASP A 43 12.62 7.24 3.40
C ASP A 43 13.75 6.27 3.03
N LYS A 44 14.99 6.74 3.20
CA LYS A 44 16.18 5.97 2.85
C LYS A 44 16.26 4.71 3.71
N GLY A 45 16.25 3.56 3.08
CA GLY A 45 16.44 2.24 3.72
C GLY A 45 15.30 1.27 3.50
N GLU A 46 14.15 1.72 3.05
CA GLU A 46 12.95 0.87 2.88
C GLU A 46 12.62 0.53 1.40
N LYS A 47 13.54 0.85 0.48
CA LYS A 47 13.35 0.47 -0.91
C LYS A 47 13.37 -1.06 -1.03
N PRO A 48 12.26 -1.71 -1.39
CA PRO A 48 12.21 -3.17 -1.54
C PRO A 48 13.01 -3.61 -2.77
N ASN A 49 13.50 -4.84 -2.75
CA ASN A 49 14.19 -5.42 -3.91
C ASN A 49 13.24 -5.74 -5.06
N SER A 50 11.98 -6.04 -4.74
CA SER A 50 10.95 -6.36 -5.71
C SER A 50 9.62 -5.69 -5.37
N TYR A 51 8.81 -5.46 -6.40
CA TYR A 51 7.49 -4.85 -6.30
C TYR A 51 6.60 -5.33 -7.44
N VAL A 52 5.33 -5.01 -7.38
CA VAL A 52 4.35 -5.36 -8.41
C VAL A 52 4.15 -4.18 -9.36
N VAL A 53 4.05 -4.49 -10.65
CA VAL A 53 3.57 -3.58 -11.69
C VAL A 53 2.34 -4.20 -12.35
N ASN A 54 1.24 -3.48 -12.38
CA ASN A 54 0.06 -3.84 -13.18
C ASN A 54 -0.01 -2.93 -14.40
N ILE A 55 -0.16 -3.51 -15.58
CA ILE A 55 -0.46 -2.80 -16.82
C ILE A 55 -1.82 -3.28 -17.30
N ASN A 56 -2.85 -2.45 -17.12
CA ASN A 56 -4.25 -2.86 -17.21
C ASN A 56 -4.53 -4.07 -16.30
N GLU A 57 -4.93 -5.21 -16.85
CA GLU A 57 -5.22 -6.45 -16.12
C GLU A 57 -4.00 -7.37 -15.93
N ASN A 58 -2.87 -7.05 -16.55
CA ASN A 58 -1.68 -7.88 -16.47
C ASN A 58 -0.81 -7.48 -15.28
N GLN A 59 -0.49 -8.45 -14.43
CA GLN A 59 0.35 -8.26 -13.26
C GLN A 59 1.74 -8.87 -13.46
N TYR A 60 2.76 -8.11 -13.06
CA TYR A 60 4.16 -8.49 -13.13
C TYR A 60 4.82 -8.26 -11.77
N THR A 61 5.59 -9.22 -11.28
CA THR A 61 6.52 -8.99 -10.18
C THR A 61 7.88 -8.66 -10.77
N VAL A 62 8.44 -7.52 -10.42
CA VAL A 62 9.65 -6.97 -11.01
C VAL A 62 10.67 -6.58 -9.95
N GLU A 63 11.93 -6.50 -10.32
CA GLU A 63 13.00 -5.97 -9.50
C GLU A 63 13.23 -4.48 -9.78
N ASN A 64 14.01 -3.84 -8.91
CA ASN A 64 14.41 -2.45 -9.11
C ASN A 64 15.27 -2.31 -10.37
N GLY A 65 14.99 -1.26 -11.14
CA GLY A 65 15.68 -0.94 -12.40
C GLY A 65 14.71 -0.68 -13.54
N ASP A 66 15.24 -0.76 -14.75
CA ASP A 66 14.46 -0.58 -15.97
C ASP A 66 13.75 -1.87 -16.33
N ASN A 67 12.42 -1.79 -16.44
CA ASN A 67 11.56 -2.89 -16.84
C ASN A 67 10.92 -2.55 -18.19
N VAL A 68 11.12 -3.40 -19.21
CA VAL A 68 10.67 -3.13 -20.58
C VAL A 68 9.49 -4.01 -20.96
N TYR A 69 8.43 -3.39 -21.48
CA TYR A 69 7.18 -4.05 -21.89
C TYR A 69 6.87 -3.76 -23.35
N GLU A 70 6.55 -4.78 -24.11
CA GLU A 70 6.07 -4.67 -25.50
C GLU A 70 4.56 -4.49 -25.50
N LEU A 71 4.07 -3.30 -25.78
CA LEU A 71 2.66 -2.91 -25.74
C LEU A 71 2.17 -2.52 -27.15
N LYS A 72 0.84 -2.54 -27.35
CA LYS A 72 0.25 -2.09 -28.61
C LYS A 72 0.29 -0.57 -28.69
N THR A 73 0.65 -0.06 -29.86
CA THR A 73 0.63 1.39 -30.17
C THR A 73 -0.83 1.88 -30.31
N ASN A 74 -1.06 3.15 -30.05
CA ASN A 74 -2.37 3.83 -30.11
C ASN A 74 -3.44 3.20 -29.17
N GLU A 75 -3.01 2.67 -28.04
CA GLU A 75 -3.88 2.20 -26.98
C GLU A 75 -3.60 2.96 -25.68
N SER A 76 -4.58 3.00 -24.77
CA SER A 76 -4.44 3.60 -23.44
C SER A 76 -4.08 2.52 -22.42
N TYR A 77 -3.25 2.88 -21.45
CA TYR A 77 -2.78 1.97 -20.41
C TYR A 77 -2.94 2.60 -19.03
N ALA A 78 -3.61 1.86 -18.15
CA ALA A 78 -3.63 2.12 -16.72
C ALA A 78 -2.47 1.35 -16.08
N ILE A 79 -1.58 2.06 -15.40
CA ILE A 79 -0.39 1.48 -14.80
C ILE A 79 -0.40 1.77 -13.31
N SER A 80 -0.37 0.72 -12.50
CA SER A 80 -0.16 0.85 -11.05
C SER A 80 1.05 0.07 -10.62
N SER A 81 1.76 0.58 -9.62
CA SER A 81 2.86 -0.13 -8.99
C SER A 81 2.73 -0.06 -7.48
N TYR A 82 3.07 -1.16 -6.79
CA TYR A 82 3.00 -1.24 -5.33
C TYR A 82 3.92 -2.31 -4.76
N THR A 83 4.29 -2.12 -3.49
CA THR A 83 5.09 -3.10 -2.74
C THR A 83 4.19 -4.13 -2.07
N PHE A 84 4.75 -5.29 -1.74
CA PHE A 84 4.10 -6.23 -0.84
C PHE A 84 4.10 -5.65 0.57
N ALA A 85 2.97 -5.74 1.26
CA ALA A 85 2.83 -5.31 2.64
C ALA A 85 2.05 -6.34 3.44
N GLU A 86 2.55 -6.72 4.61
CA GLU A 86 1.88 -7.66 5.48
C GLU A 86 0.50 -7.14 5.90
N ASN A 87 -0.50 -8.02 5.97
CA ASN A 87 -1.89 -7.70 6.31
C ASN A 87 -2.56 -6.65 5.39
N ILE A 88 -2.03 -6.44 4.18
CA ILE A 88 -2.66 -5.61 3.14
C ILE A 88 -2.87 -6.46 1.88
N THR A 89 -4.08 -6.42 1.35
CA THR A 89 -4.43 -6.99 0.04
C THR A 89 -4.72 -5.88 -0.95
N ILE A 90 -4.34 -6.06 -2.22
CA ILE A 90 -4.60 -5.07 -3.26
C ILE A 90 -5.39 -5.73 -4.39
N THR A 91 -6.57 -5.18 -4.66
CA THR A 91 -7.47 -5.62 -5.74
C THR A 91 -8.02 -4.39 -6.44
N ASP A 92 -8.02 -4.36 -7.78
CA ASP A 92 -8.54 -3.25 -8.60
C ASP A 92 -7.97 -1.87 -8.24
N SER A 93 -6.70 -1.82 -7.88
CA SER A 93 -5.98 -0.64 -7.38
C SER A 93 -6.52 -0.10 -6.04
N ILE A 94 -7.20 -0.93 -5.25
CA ILE A 94 -7.61 -0.60 -3.88
C ILE A 94 -6.79 -1.47 -2.93
N ALA A 95 -6.01 -0.85 -2.07
CA ALA A 95 -5.34 -1.51 -0.97
C ALA A 95 -6.29 -1.55 0.24
N LYS A 96 -6.44 -2.71 0.86
CA LYS A 96 -7.31 -2.93 2.01
C LYS A 96 -6.56 -3.64 3.14
N VAL A 97 -6.68 -3.13 4.35
CA VAL A 97 -6.11 -3.75 5.56
C VAL A 97 -6.95 -4.96 5.96
N GLY A 98 -6.30 -6.03 6.34
CA GLY A 98 -6.94 -7.23 6.88
C GLY A 98 -7.52 -7.00 8.29
N THR A 99 -8.47 -7.86 8.68
CA THR A 99 -9.07 -7.83 10.03
C THR A 99 -8.03 -8.20 11.09
N SER A 100 -8.19 -7.64 12.29
CA SER A 100 -7.40 -8.04 13.46
C SER A 100 -7.72 -9.49 13.86
N LYS A 101 -6.68 -10.22 14.28
CA LYS A 101 -6.80 -11.58 14.82
C LYS A 101 -6.86 -11.60 16.35
N THR A 102 -6.86 -10.46 17.02
CA THR A 102 -6.86 -10.38 18.49
C THR A 102 -8.25 -10.73 19.05
N GLU A 103 -8.29 -11.51 20.12
CA GLU A 103 -9.54 -11.92 20.82
C GLU A 103 -10.33 -10.74 21.40
N VAL A 104 -9.74 -9.56 21.43
CA VAL A 104 -10.26 -8.36 22.11
C VAL A 104 -10.92 -7.39 21.14
N SER A 105 -10.91 -7.70 19.84
CA SER A 105 -11.41 -6.78 18.83
C SER A 105 -12.89 -7.03 18.49
N SER A 106 -13.61 -5.96 18.17
CA SER A 106 -14.86 -6.05 17.42
C SER A 106 -14.67 -6.93 16.18
N PRO A 107 -15.68 -7.65 15.70
CA PRO A 107 -15.60 -8.44 14.47
C PRO A 107 -15.15 -7.63 13.22
N THR A 108 -15.27 -6.31 13.27
CA THR A 108 -14.88 -5.38 12.21
C THR A 108 -13.53 -4.71 12.41
N ALA A 109 -12.86 -4.94 13.57
CA ALA A 109 -11.57 -4.30 13.82
C ALA A 109 -10.51 -4.75 12.82
N ILE A 110 -9.73 -3.78 12.31
CA ILE A 110 -8.62 -4.01 11.40
C ILE A 110 -7.29 -4.11 12.17
N ASN A 111 -6.27 -4.68 11.53
CA ASN A 111 -4.93 -4.68 12.08
C ASN A 111 -4.39 -3.24 12.15
N GLY A 112 -4.01 -2.78 13.34
CA GLY A 112 -3.49 -1.43 13.58
C GLY A 112 -2.01 -1.25 13.23
N LEU A 113 -1.30 -2.33 12.84
CA LEU A 113 0.12 -2.29 12.48
C LEU A 113 0.41 -3.19 11.26
N PRO A 114 -0.23 -2.95 10.10
CA PRO A 114 0.07 -3.67 8.88
C PRO A 114 1.50 -3.35 8.39
N GLY A 115 1.96 -4.06 7.35
CA GLY A 115 3.24 -3.77 6.69
C GLY A 115 3.29 -2.38 6.06
N THR A 116 4.51 -1.87 5.81
CA THR A 116 4.69 -0.61 5.07
C THR A 116 4.30 -0.80 3.61
N LEU A 117 3.40 0.03 3.11
CA LEU A 117 2.94 0.01 1.73
C LEU A 117 3.43 1.26 0.99
N TYR A 118 4.08 1.03 -0.14
CA TYR A 118 4.35 2.06 -1.14
C TYR A 118 3.55 1.74 -2.40
N GLY A 119 3.09 2.77 -3.09
CA GLY A 119 2.36 2.57 -4.32
C GLY A 119 2.23 3.84 -5.14
N THR A 120 1.84 3.67 -6.39
CA THR A 120 1.59 4.75 -7.33
C THR A 120 0.65 4.30 -8.43
N TYR A 121 0.09 5.26 -9.13
CA TYR A 121 -0.72 5.04 -10.32
C TYR A 121 -0.37 6.08 -11.37
N SER A 122 -0.38 5.65 -12.62
CA SER A 122 -0.23 6.51 -13.79
C SER A 122 -1.13 6.02 -14.93
N ARG A 123 -1.40 6.89 -15.89
CA ARG A 123 -2.15 6.55 -17.10
C ARG A 123 -1.41 7.10 -18.32
N ILE A 124 -1.36 6.29 -19.35
CA ILE A 124 -0.95 6.69 -20.68
C ILE A 124 -2.23 6.68 -21.54
N ASP A 125 -2.67 7.84 -22.04
CA ASP A 125 -3.94 7.91 -22.80
C ASP A 125 -3.79 7.46 -24.24
N ASN A 126 -2.61 7.63 -24.82
CA ASN A 126 -2.28 7.17 -26.16
C ASN A 126 -0.80 6.85 -26.26
N LEU A 127 -0.47 5.55 -26.30
CA LEU A 127 0.92 5.11 -26.41
C LEU A 127 1.39 5.18 -27.86
N GLU A 128 2.30 6.07 -28.16
CA GLU A 128 2.79 6.31 -29.53
C GLU A 128 4.28 6.00 -29.69
N GLY A 129 4.71 5.83 -30.95
CA GLY A 129 6.11 5.64 -31.32
C GLY A 129 6.60 4.20 -31.13
N ALA A 130 7.84 3.95 -31.53
CA ALA A 130 8.49 2.65 -31.38
C ALA A 130 9.00 2.41 -29.96
N THR A 131 9.35 3.47 -29.23
CA THR A 131 9.83 3.43 -27.84
C THR A 131 9.18 4.54 -27.03
N SER A 132 8.93 4.28 -25.75
CA SER A 132 8.42 5.24 -24.77
C SER A 132 9.02 4.95 -23.41
N SER A 133 9.03 5.93 -22.50
CA SER A 133 9.50 5.76 -21.12
C SER A 133 8.53 6.40 -20.13
N LEU A 134 8.37 5.79 -18.97
CA LEU A 134 7.55 6.31 -17.87
C LEU A 134 8.26 6.07 -16.54
N SER A 135 8.47 7.14 -15.78
CA SER A 135 8.96 7.05 -14.40
C SER A 135 7.78 7.07 -13.43
N LEU A 136 7.66 6.03 -12.62
CA LEU A 136 6.61 5.86 -11.63
C LEU A 136 7.11 6.36 -10.27
N LYS A 137 6.65 7.54 -9.84
CA LYS A 137 7.01 8.10 -8.54
C LYS A 137 6.28 7.37 -7.43
N MET A 138 7.00 6.54 -6.67
CA MET A 138 6.46 5.78 -5.54
C MET A 138 6.15 6.72 -4.38
N LYS A 139 5.02 6.47 -3.72
CA LYS A 139 4.54 7.23 -2.55
C LYS A 139 4.31 6.27 -1.40
N GLN A 140 4.60 6.72 -0.19
CA GLN A 140 4.20 6.02 1.02
C GLN A 140 2.68 6.15 1.20
N LEU A 141 2.02 5.00 1.40
CA LEU A 141 0.56 4.92 1.54
C LEU A 141 0.13 4.53 2.96
N THR A 142 1.05 4.01 3.75
CA THR A 142 0.86 3.76 5.19
C THR A 142 1.67 4.77 5.98
N HIS A 143 1.11 5.30 7.07
CA HIS A 143 1.73 6.32 7.90
C HIS A 143 1.78 5.85 9.35
N ASP A 144 2.90 6.10 10.02
CA ASP A 144 3.09 5.68 11.41
C ASP A 144 2.56 6.74 12.38
N LEU A 145 1.87 6.27 13.42
CA LEU A 145 1.46 7.04 14.59
C LEU A 145 2.00 6.34 15.82
N ASN A 146 2.74 7.05 16.65
CA ASN A 146 3.20 6.56 17.94
C ASN A 146 2.58 7.41 19.06
N VAL A 147 1.89 6.79 19.98
CA VAL A 147 1.37 7.45 21.18
C VAL A 147 2.16 6.93 22.37
N THR A 148 2.87 7.83 23.06
CA THR A 148 3.75 7.49 24.19
C THR A 148 3.17 7.99 25.50
N ILE A 149 3.20 7.14 26.54
CA ILE A 149 2.77 7.49 27.90
C ILE A 149 3.95 7.30 28.82
N SER A 150 4.30 8.35 29.58
CA SER A 150 5.26 8.26 30.67
C SER A 150 4.73 7.34 31.76
N ASN A 151 5.54 6.40 32.20
CA ASN A 151 5.11 5.36 33.09
C ASN A 151 5.88 5.37 34.41
N ASP A 152 5.14 5.44 35.51
CA ASP A 152 5.63 5.42 36.89
C ASP A 152 5.07 4.21 37.68
N VAL A 153 4.37 3.31 37.01
CA VAL A 153 3.86 2.03 37.54
C VAL A 153 4.21 0.88 36.60
N SER A 154 4.45 -0.31 37.12
CA SER A 154 4.85 -1.44 36.29
C SER A 154 3.64 -1.99 35.50
N VAL A 155 3.80 -2.10 34.18
CA VAL A 155 2.82 -2.64 33.24
C VAL A 155 3.35 -3.97 32.69
N ASN A 156 2.50 -4.99 32.66
CA ASN A 156 2.82 -6.31 32.12
C ASN A 156 2.52 -6.42 30.61
N SER A 157 1.35 -5.92 30.21
CA SER A 157 0.86 -6.01 28.82
C SER A 157 -0.24 -4.99 28.58
N GLY A 158 -0.61 -4.82 27.34
CA GLY A 158 -1.74 -4.00 26.96
C GLY A 158 -2.03 -4.06 25.47
N TYR A 159 -3.19 -3.55 25.11
CA TYR A 159 -3.57 -3.32 23.73
C TYR A 159 -4.31 -2.00 23.62
N ALA A 160 -4.42 -1.49 22.42
CA ALA A 160 -5.11 -0.24 22.16
C ALA A 160 -6.03 -0.35 20.95
N VAL A 161 -7.09 0.44 20.98
CA VAL A 161 -8.09 0.58 19.95
C VAL A 161 -8.16 2.05 19.54
N LEU A 162 -8.00 2.34 18.25
CA LEU A 162 -8.21 3.67 17.67
C LEU A 162 -9.41 3.61 16.72
N ASN A 163 -10.43 4.43 17.00
CA ASN A 163 -11.63 4.51 16.15
C ASN A 163 -11.42 5.43 14.94
N GLY A 164 -12.27 5.28 13.93
CA GLY A 164 -12.30 6.18 12.76
C GLY A 164 -11.11 6.02 11.84
N VAL A 165 -10.55 4.81 11.74
CA VAL A 165 -9.42 4.51 10.88
C VAL A 165 -9.91 4.04 9.51
N ALA A 166 -9.30 4.56 8.45
CA ALA A 166 -9.59 4.11 7.09
C ALA A 166 -9.11 2.68 6.87
N SER A 167 -9.99 1.80 6.42
CA SER A 167 -9.67 0.40 6.12
C SER A 167 -9.07 0.19 4.74
N SER A 168 -9.13 1.19 3.86
CA SER A 168 -8.62 1.09 2.49
C SER A 168 -8.12 2.41 1.94
N VAL A 169 -7.27 2.31 0.91
CA VAL A 169 -6.81 3.45 0.10
C VAL A 169 -6.86 3.10 -1.38
N ASN A 170 -7.31 4.04 -2.20
CA ASN A 170 -7.32 3.90 -3.64
C ASN A 170 -5.99 4.40 -4.21
N LEU A 171 -5.23 3.53 -4.88
CA LEU A 171 -3.92 3.88 -5.46
C LEU A 171 -4.02 4.93 -6.57
N LYS A 172 -5.18 5.02 -7.26
CA LYS A 172 -5.39 5.96 -8.37
C LYS A 172 -5.57 7.39 -7.88
N THR A 173 -6.35 7.57 -6.80
CA THR A 173 -6.68 8.90 -6.26
C THR A 173 -5.84 9.27 -5.04
N GLY A 174 -5.30 8.27 -4.31
CA GLY A 174 -4.67 8.44 -3.01
C GLY A 174 -5.67 8.67 -1.87
N GLU A 175 -6.97 8.53 -2.15
CA GLU A 175 -8.02 8.75 -1.15
C GLU A 175 -8.22 7.50 -0.29
N SER A 176 -8.25 7.73 1.02
CA SER A 176 -8.58 6.72 2.01
C SER A 176 -10.09 6.62 2.20
N SER A 177 -10.58 5.43 2.52
CA SER A 177 -12.02 5.18 2.79
C SER A 177 -12.24 4.09 3.83
N GLY A 178 -13.46 4.07 4.39
CA GLY A 178 -13.83 3.24 5.51
C GLY A 178 -13.68 3.97 6.83
N SER A 179 -14.33 3.47 7.89
CA SER A 179 -14.30 4.00 9.25
C SER A 179 -14.38 2.84 10.22
N GLU A 180 -13.25 2.23 10.49
CA GLU A 180 -13.14 1.01 11.29
C GLU A 180 -12.35 1.30 12.58
N ASP A 181 -12.42 0.35 13.51
CA ASP A 181 -11.56 0.31 14.69
C ASP A 181 -10.23 -0.38 14.32
N ALA A 182 -9.10 0.27 14.58
CA ALA A 182 -7.78 -0.34 14.45
C ALA A 182 -7.27 -0.81 15.81
N VAL A 183 -6.78 -2.06 15.87
CA VAL A 183 -6.28 -2.66 17.12
C VAL A 183 -4.79 -2.96 17.00
N THR A 184 -4.02 -2.60 18.03
CA THR A 184 -2.60 -2.89 18.14
C THR A 184 -2.21 -3.29 19.57
N GLU A 185 -1.10 -4.02 19.68
CA GLU A 185 -0.49 -4.29 20.99
C GLU A 185 0.34 -3.11 21.46
N VAL A 186 0.37 -2.91 22.78
CA VAL A 186 1.18 -1.90 23.43
C VAL A 186 2.62 -2.42 23.54
N ARG A 187 3.60 -1.58 23.19
CA ARG A 187 5.02 -1.86 23.40
C ARG A 187 5.46 -1.26 24.74
N ILE A 188 6.11 -2.07 25.54
CA ILE A 188 6.66 -1.67 26.83
C ILE A 188 8.19 -1.80 26.73
N ALA A 189 8.89 -0.68 26.85
CA ALA A 189 10.34 -0.62 26.87
C ALA A 189 10.82 -0.09 28.21
N THR A 190 11.99 -0.52 28.68
CA THR A 190 12.63 0.04 29.87
C THR A 190 13.82 0.88 29.41
N ASN A 191 13.84 2.15 29.82
CA ASN A 191 14.93 3.05 29.49
C ASN A 191 16.19 2.77 30.34
N ALA A 192 17.29 3.46 30.06
CA ALA A 192 18.56 3.27 30.77
C ALA A 192 18.50 3.62 32.27
N LYS A 193 17.46 4.33 32.72
CA LYS A 193 17.22 4.65 34.14
C LYS A 193 16.38 3.59 34.86
N GLY A 194 15.91 2.56 34.14
CA GLY A 194 15.02 1.54 34.70
C GLY A 194 13.54 1.93 34.67
N GLU A 195 13.19 3.08 34.07
CA GLU A 195 11.81 3.54 33.93
C GLU A 195 11.17 2.88 32.72
N GLN A 196 9.93 2.44 32.83
CA GLN A 196 9.18 1.91 31.72
C GLN A 196 8.58 3.05 30.87
N GLU A 197 8.59 2.87 29.55
CA GLU A 197 7.88 3.72 28.60
C GLU A 197 6.88 2.86 27.86
N ILE A 198 5.65 3.32 27.75
CA ILE A 198 4.56 2.67 27.05
C ILE A 198 4.37 3.37 25.71
N THR A 199 4.57 2.65 24.63
CA THR A 199 4.29 3.14 23.27
C THR A 199 3.17 2.33 22.63
N VAL A 200 2.18 3.03 22.11
CA VAL A 200 1.09 2.47 21.29
C VAL A 200 1.40 2.78 19.83
N PRO A 201 1.93 1.83 19.06
CA PRO A 201 2.27 2.05 17.67
C PRO A 201 1.09 1.73 16.78
N PHE A 202 0.81 2.59 15.81
CA PHE A 202 -0.10 2.32 14.70
C PHE A 202 0.62 2.56 13.38
N ARG A 203 0.21 1.82 12.34
CA ARG A 203 0.53 2.08 10.94
C ARG A 203 -0.76 2.01 10.15
N LEU A 204 -1.18 3.13 9.56
CA LEU A 204 -2.53 3.30 9.04
C LEU A 204 -2.48 3.74 7.57
N LEU A 205 -3.46 3.30 6.77
CA LEU A 205 -3.69 3.80 5.40
C LEU A 205 -4.30 5.21 5.38
N GLY A 206 -4.81 5.68 6.50
CA GLY A 206 -5.42 7.00 6.65
C GLY A 206 -6.44 7.02 7.76
N LEU A 207 -7.16 8.13 7.85
CA LEU A 207 -8.22 8.36 8.84
C LEU A 207 -9.51 8.77 8.12
N ASP A 208 -10.64 8.41 8.69
CA ASP A 208 -11.94 8.97 8.30
C ASP A 208 -12.06 10.41 8.81
N LYS A 209 -11.96 11.37 7.90
CA LYS A 209 -11.99 12.82 8.24
C LYS A 209 -13.28 13.28 8.88
N SER A 210 -14.36 12.49 8.82
CA SER A 210 -15.67 12.80 9.41
C SER A 210 -15.88 12.18 10.80
N ALA A 211 -14.98 11.28 11.20
CA ALA A 211 -15.08 10.58 12.49
C ALA A 211 -14.36 11.32 13.60
N THR A 212 -14.78 11.03 14.84
CA THR A 212 -14.00 11.32 16.04
C THR A 212 -12.98 10.21 16.25
N HIS A 213 -11.73 10.57 16.53
CA HIS A 213 -10.65 9.62 16.72
C HIS A 213 -10.37 9.39 18.19
N THR A 214 -11.13 8.48 18.79
CA THR A 214 -10.95 8.09 20.19
C THR A 214 -9.94 6.95 20.28
N LEU A 215 -8.88 7.16 21.07
CA LEU A 215 -7.93 6.12 21.48
C LEU A 215 -8.35 5.55 22.81
N THR A 216 -8.55 4.24 22.89
CA THR A 216 -8.76 3.49 24.13
C THR A 216 -7.59 2.54 24.34
N ILE A 217 -6.91 2.66 25.48
CA ILE A 217 -5.77 1.82 25.85
C ILE A 217 -6.16 0.98 27.06
N TYR A 218 -5.98 -0.32 26.96
CA TYR A 218 -6.22 -1.31 27.99
C TYR A 218 -4.89 -1.86 28.49
N LEU A 219 -4.61 -1.68 29.78
CA LEU A 219 -3.35 -2.10 30.40
C LEU A 219 -3.60 -3.11 31.51
N SER A 220 -2.77 -4.13 31.58
CA SER A 220 -2.65 -5.04 32.72
C SER A 220 -1.43 -4.64 33.54
N LEU A 221 -1.61 -4.27 34.79
CA LEU A 221 -0.55 -3.82 35.69
C LEU A 221 0.11 -5.00 36.39
N ALA A 222 1.34 -4.80 36.90
CA ALA A 222 2.08 -5.84 37.57
C ALA A 222 1.49 -6.27 38.92
N ASP A 223 0.68 -5.41 39.54
CA ASP A 223 -0.06 -5.73 40.78
C ASP A 223 -1.33 -6.58 40.55
N GLY A 224 -1.59 -6.97 39.28
CA GLY A 224 -2.76 -7.75 38.87
C GLY A 224 -4.01 -6.93 38.61
N THR A 225 -3.95 -5.60 38.75
CA THR A 225 -5.06 -4.71 38.40
C THR A 225 -5.05 -4.35 36.91
N SER A 226 -6.16 -3.80 36.42
CA SER A 226 -6.29 -3.31 35.06
C SER A 226 -6.56 -1.82 35.03
N LYS A 227 -6.05 -1.14 34.00
CA LYS A 227 -6.29 0.28 33.77
C LYS A 227 -6.77 0.52 32.34
N THR A 228 -7.82 1.32 32.19
CA THR A 228 -8.32 1.76 30.87
C THR A 228 -8.15 3.27 30.75
N ILE A 229 -7.60 3.71 29.63
CA ILE A 229 -7.41 5.13 29.29
C ILE A 229 -8.21 5.40 28.03
N VAL A 230 -9.07 6.41 28.06
CA VAL A 230 -9.88 6.84 26.91
C VAL A 230 -9.55 8.30 26.62
N THR A 231 -9.21 8.61 25.38
CA THR A 231 -8.84 9.98 25.01
C THR A 231 -9.22 10.29 23.56
N ASP A 232 -9.62 11.52 23.31
CA ASP A 232 -9.88 12.04 21.96
C ASP A 232 -8.56 12.60 21.38
N LEU A 233 -8.11 12.03 20.27
CA LEU A 233 -6.92 12.45 19.54
C LEU A 233 -7.24 13.30 18.30
N SER A 234 -8.50 13.58 17.98
CA SER A 234 -8.92 14.21 16.73
C SER A 234 -8.16 15.50 16.41
N SER A 235 -7.93 16.35 17.40
CA SER A 235 -7.19 17.60 17.22
C SER A 235 -5.70 17.41 16.90
N TYR A 236 -5.09 16.33 17.40
CA TYR A 236 -3.67 16.01 17.21
C TYR A 236 -3.42 15.28 15.88
N LEU A 237 -4.44 14.65 15.32
CA LEU A 237 -4.37 13.85 14.10
C LEU A 237 -4.68 14.66 12.83
N SER A 238 -4.95 15.95 12.92
CA SER A 238 -5.33 16.81 11.78
C SER A 238 -4.30 16.81 10.62
N ASN A 239 -3.03 16.61 10.94
CA ASN A 239 -1.93 16.55 9.95
C ASN A 239 -1.42 15.13 9.69
N PHE A 240 -2.12 14.11 10.17
CA PHE A 240 -1.72 12.70 9.96
C PHE A 240 -1.69 12.35 8.47
N GLY A 241 -0.61 11.69 8.04
CA GLY A 241 -0.45 11.27 6.64
C GLY A 241 0.00 12.37 5.66
N GLN A 242 0.25 13.60 6.12
CA GLN A 242 0.76 14.67 5.24
C GLN A 242 2.26 14.58 4.96
N THR A 243 3.00 13.83 5.77
CA THR A 243 4.43 13.58 5.60
C THR A 243 4.73 12.10 5.72
N THR A 244 5.92 11.67 5.30
CA THR A 244 6.42 10.30 5.49
C THR A 244 6.92 10.06 6.92
N ALA A 245 7.25 11.12 7.65
CA ALA A 245 7.71 11.02 9.02
C ALA A 245 6.59 10.55 9.96
N PRO A 246 6.91 9.69 10.95
CA PRO A 246 5.95 9.28 11.97
C PRO A 246 5.38 10.47 12.74
N LEU A 247 4.07 10.43 13.01
CA LEU A 247 3.45 11.37 13.96
C LEU A 247 3.64 10.80 15.36
N ASN A 248 4.34 11.54 16.22
CA ASN A 248 4.58 11.15 17.60
C ASN A 248 3.79 12.06 18.54
N ILE A 249 3.01 11.47 19.43
CA ILE A 249 2.20 12.13 20.43
C ILE A 249 2.61 11.59 21.81
N ALA A 250 2.91 12.45 22.75
CA ALA A 250 3.30 12.05 24.09
C ALA A 250 2.35 12.61 25.16
N SER A 251 2.06 11.80 26.18
CA SER A 251 1.36 12.25 27.37
C SER A 251 2.23 13.20 28.20
N GLY A 252 1.67 14.34 28.60
CA GLY A 252 2.31 15.27 29.53
C GLY A 252 2.23 14.87 30.99
N VAL A 253 1.60 13.70 31.31
CA VAL A 253 1.38 13.21 32.68
C VAL A 253 1.75 11.75 32.79
N ALA A 254 2.19 11.35 34.00
CA ALA A 254 2.53 9.97 34.30
C ALA A 254 1.27 9.08 34.40
N LEU A 255 1.44 7.79 34.12
CA LEU A 255 0.35 6.82 34.08
C LEU A 255 -0.45 6.74 35.39
N SER A 256 0.22 6.83 36.56
CA SER A 256 -0.46 6.83 37.87
C SER A 256 -1.44 8.00 38.04
N SER A 257 -1.12 9.13 37.44
CA SER A 257 -1.94 10.36 37.51
C SER A 257 -3.11 10.37 36.55
N ILE A 258 -3.19 9.43 35.60
CA ILE A 258 -4.31 9.31 34.66
C ILE A 258 -5.45 8.57 35.33
N ILE A 259 -6.58 9.23 35.61
CA ILE A 259 -7.75 8.63 36.24
C ILE A 259 -8.61 7.90 35.21
N SER A 260 -9.01 8.58 34.14
CA SER A 260 -9.86 8.00 33.09
C SER A 260 -9.46 8.39 31.67
N GLY A 261 -8.68 9.45 31.49
CA GLY A 261 -8.22 9.92 30.18
C GLY A 261 -7.12 10.97 30.29
N VAL A 262 -6.49 11.26 29.18
CA VAL A 262 -5.42 12.27 29.07
C VAL A 262 -5.95 13.45 28.28
N ASN A 263 -5.92 14.64 28.89
CA ASN A 263 -6.35 15.89 28.27
C ASN A 263 -5.17 16.77 27.79
N ASN A 264 -3.94 16.34 28.03
CA ASN A 264 -2.75 17.15 27.80
C ASN A 264 -1.70 16.37 27.01
N TRP A 265 -2.00 16.13 25.73
CA TRP A 265 -1.07 15.51 24.79
C TRP A 265 -0.18 16.56 24.14
N GLN A 266 1.01 16.16 23.77
CA GLN A 266 1.97 16.97 23.03
C GLN A 266 2.37 16.23 21.76
N VAL A 267 2.40 16.94 20.61
CA VAL A 267 2.99 16.42 19.38
C VAL A 267 4.51 16.58 19.51
N VAL A 268 5.22 15.46 19.43
CA VAL A 268 6.69 15.41 19.54
C VAL A 268 7.25 15.15 18.15
N ASN A 269 7.88 16.14 17.54
CA ASN A 269 8.55 15.95 16.26
C ASN A 269 9.77 15.04 16.42
N ALA A 270 9.92 14.08 15.52
CA ALA A 270 11.08 13.20 15.46
C ALA A 270 12.36 14.05 15.29
N GLY A 271 13.16 14.20 16.34
CA GLY A 271 14.45 14.91 16.30
C GLY A 271 14.85 15.68 17.55
N THR A 272 13.97 15.89 18.51
CA THR A 272 14.33 16.60 19.73
C THR A 272 13.69 15.95 20.95
N ILE A 273 14.24 14.81 21.39
CA ILE A 273 14.10 14.41 22.79
C ILE A 273 15.11 15.29 23.53
N LYS A 274 14.68 16.42 24.04
CA LYS A 274 15.41 17.12 25.10
C LYS A 274 14.93 16.51 26.41
N LEU A 275 15.78 15.68 26.99
CA LEU A 275 15.73 15.25 28.39
C LEU A 275 15.93 16.45 29.33
#